data_f2cf8efe1cb41c5b08ad991fb5cab279
#
_entry.id   f2cf8efe1cb41c5b08ad991fb5cab279
#
_cell.length_a   1.000
_cell.length_b   1.000
_cell.length_c   1.000
_cell.angle_alpha   90.00
_cell.angle_beta   90.00
_cell.angle_gamma   90.00
#
_symmetry.space_group_name_H-M   'P 1'
#
loop_
_entity.id
_entity.type
_entity.pdbx_description
1 polymer ?
#
loop_
_entity_poly.entity_id
_entity_poly.type
_entity_poly.pdbx_seq_one_letter_code
_entity_poly.pdbx_strand_id
1 'polypeptide(L)'
;MEVLAAANLRERGGNPVFHLEAGQPSTQAPALALEAASRALKAMTLGYTEALGVPHLRERIARHYSHWYGIDLPAERVVVTTGSSAAFVLAFLLSFEAGETLAIANPGYPAYRNIAGALNIRTQLIPCGFNEGFRLTADLVARHPAKGLLVASPSNPCGTIIGASDLEQIAHLCRSRGMRLISDEIYHGLTYGVRAETALRFDQDAIVINSFSKYFSMTGWRIGWMVVPQSCVSTVERLAQNFYISPPTISQVAALAALDAGEELETHVSRYAKNRNVLLEALQDAGFDAIAPAEGAFYLYARTSHLGMTSETFSRRLLAETGIAATPGTDFDPVDGQSWIRFSYAGSEADIRSASGLLVSWRKSLSRA
;
A
#
# COMPACT_ATOMS: atom_id res chain seq x y z
N MET A 1 -6.24 -4.82 12.61
CA MET A 1 -5.81 -6.15 13.18
C MET A 1 -6.92 -6.82 13.99
N GLU A 2 -7.72 -6.09 14.76
CA GLU A 2 -8.83 -6.64 15.55
C GLU A 2 -9.91 -7.31 14.69
N VAL A 3 -10.31 -6.67 13.58
CA VAL A 3 -11.29 -7.24 12.63
C VAL A 3 -10.80 -8.56 12.05
N LEU A 4 -9.52 -8.64 11.64
CA LEU A 4 -8.93 -9.89 11.15
C LEU A 4 -8.96 -11.00 12.22
N ALA A 5 -8.64 -10.66 13.48
CA ALA A 5 -8.68 -11.62 14.58
C ALA A 5 -10.12 -12.12 14.83
N ALA A 6 -11.11 -11.23 14.79
CA ALA A 6 -12.53 -11.58 14.92
C ALA A 6 -13.03 -12.44 13.75
N ALA A 7 -12.62 -12.12 12.52
CA ALA A 7 -12.91 -12.89 11.32
C ALA A 7 -12.37 -14.33 11.43
N ASN A 8 -11.09 -14.47 11.76
CA ASN A 8 -10.45 -15.77 11.96
C ASN A 8 -11.07 -16.59 13.11
N LEU A 9 -11.54 -15.91 14.17
CA LEU A 9 -12.24 -16.59 15.26
C LEU A 9 -13.59 -17.17 14.79
N ARG A 10 -14.34 -16.39 13.99
CA ARG A 10 -15.59 -16.83 13.38
C ARG A 10 -15.40 -18.04 12.46
N GLU A 11 -14.36 -18.03 11.61
CA GLU A 11 -14.01 -19.17 10.74
C GLU A 11 -13.66 -20.44 11.54
N ARG A 12 -12.84 -20.30 12.58
CA ARG A 12 -12.54 -21.42 13.49
C ARG A 12 -13.77 -21.99 14.17
N GLY A 13 -14.81 -21.18 14.36
CA GLY A 13 -16.12 -21.61 14.83
C GLY A 13 -17.01 -22.29 13.77
N GLY A 14 -16.49 -22.52 12.54
CA GLY A 14 -17.21 -23.20 11.47
C GLY A 14 -18.17 -22.28 10.68
N ASN A 15 -18.14 -20.96 10.90
CA ASN A 15 -18.99 -20.01 10.19
C ASN A 15 -18.21 -19.37 9.03
N PRO A 16 -18.79 -19.26 7.84
CA PRO A 16 -18.10 -18.67 6.68
C PRO A 16 -17.78 -17.19 6.90
N VAL A 17 -16.65 -16.75 6.35
CA VAL A 17 -16.21 -15.36 6.36
C VAL A 17 -15.78 -14.95 4.95
N PHE A 18 -16.16 -13.73 4.56
CA PHE A 18 -15.67 -13.05 3.37
C PHE A 18 -14.68 -11.97 3.82
N HIS A 19 -13.40 -12.18 3.52
CA HIS A 19 -12.30 -11.32 3.96
C HIS A 19 -12.12 -10.09 3.07
N LEU A 20 -12.87 -9.02 3.35
CA LEU A 20 -12.75 -7.72 2.69
C LEU A 20 -11.99 -6.69 3.56
N GLU A 21 -11.48 -7.09 4.74
CA GLU A 21 -10.64 -6.27 5.61
C GLU A 21 -9.15 -6.35 5.23
N ALA A 22 -8.72 -7.47 4.65
CA ALA A 22 -7.32 -7.73 4.40
C ALA A 22 -6.81 -7.01 3.14
N GLY A 23 -5.79 -6.19 3.30
CA GLY A 23 -5.05 -5.59 2.18
C GLY A 23 -4.05 -6.55 1.54
N GLN A 24 -4.50 -7.76 1.20
CA GLN A 24 -3.66 -8.85 0.71
C GLN A 24 -4.25 -9.47 -0.55
N PRO A 25 -3.45 -9.64 -1.63
CA PRO A 25 -3.84 -10.46 -2.77
C PRO A 25 -4.26 -11.87 -2.35
N SER A 26 -5.34 -12.39 -2.92
CA SER A 26 -5.75 -13.79 -2.75
C SER A 26 -5.04 -14.74 -3.72
N THR A 27 -4.22 -14.20 -4.61
CA THR A 27 -3.36 -14.95 -5.55
C THR A 27 -2.06 -15.40 -4.90
N GLN A 28 -1.53 -16.51 -5.39
CA GLN A 28 -0.17 -16.93 -5.07
C GLN A 28 0.86 -16.03 -5.76
N ALA A 29 2.12 -16.13 -5.35
CA ALA A 29 3.23 -15.57 -6.10
C ALA A 29 3.25 -16.15 -7.53
N PRO A 30 3.78 -15.40 -8.53
CA PRO A 30 3.83 -15.87 -9.91
C PRO A 30 4.53 -17.23 -10.06
N ALA A 31 4.10 -18.03 -11.02
CA ALA A 31 4.64 -19.36 -11.27
C ALA A 31 6.17 -19.34 -11.41
N LEU A 32 6.72 -18.37 -12.15
CA LEU A 32 8.17 -18.20 -12.29
C LEU A 32 8.88 -18.00 -10.96
N ALA A 33 8.28 -17.25 -10.04
CA ALA A 33 8.83 -17.00 -8.70
C ALA A 33 8.83 -18.29 -7.85
N LEU A 34 7.72 -19.05 -7.88
CA LEU A 34 7.57 -20.31 -7.16
C LEU A 34 8.56 -21.37 -7.67
N GLU A 35 8.72 -21.49 -8.97
CA GLU A 35 9.68 -22.41 -9.60
C GLU A 35 11.14 -22.03 -9.27
N ALA A 36 11.48 -20.73 -9.33
CA ALA A 36 12.81 -20.25 -8.99
C ALA A 36 13.15 -20.57 -7.53
N ALA A 37 12.21 -20.28 -6.61
CA ALA A 37 12.36 -20.62 -5.20
C ALA A 37 12.51 -22.13 -4.97
N SER A 38 11.69 -22.95 -5.62
CA SER A 38 11.77 -24.42 -5.52
C SER A 38 13.11 -24.97 -5.97
N ARG A 39 13.66 -24.44 -7.07
CA ARG A 39 15.00 -24.80 -7.54
C ARG A 39 16.10 -24.38 -6.57
N ALA A 40 16.01 -23.14 -6.05
CA ALA A 40 16.98 -22.61 -5.11
C ALA A 40 17.04 -23.41 -3.80
N LEU A 41 15.90 -23.79 -3.25
CA LEU A 41 15.80 -24.62 -2.05
C LEU A 41 16.53 -25.96 -2.17
N LYS A 42 16.64 -26.52 -3.38
CA LYS A 42 17.29 -27.80 -3.66
C LYS A 42 18.77 -27.69 -4.02
N ALA A 43 19.18 -26.53 -4.58
CA ALA A 43 20.48 -26.40 -5.22
C ALA A 43 21.42 -25.39 -4.58
N MET A 44 20.91 -24.50 -3.70
CA MET A 44 21.68 -23.40 -3.15
C MET A 44 21.84 -23.49 -1.64
N THR A 45 23.00 -23.07 -1.15
CA THR A 45 23.15 -22.69 0.27
C THR A 45 22.56 -21.29 0.43
N LEU A 46 21.43 -21.20 1.15
CA LEU A 46 20.70 -19.96 1.37
C LEU A 46 21.32 -19.14 2.51
N GLY A 47 22.60 -18.74 2.34
CA GLY A 47 23.33 -17.91 3.29
C GLY A 47 22.97 -16.43 3.19
N TYR A 48 23.72 -15.59 3.95
CA TYR A 48 23.60 -14.14 3.87
C TYR A 48 24.04 -13.62 2.50
N THR A 49 23.43 -12.52 2.09
CA THR A 49 23.83 -11.76 0.91
C THR A 49 24.39 -10.39 1.32
N GLU A 50 24.69 -9.53 0.35
CA GLU A 50 24.99 -8.13 0.61
C GLU A 50 23.82 -7.44 1.31
N ALA A 51 24.11 -6.50 2.18
CA ALA A 51 23.12 -5.77 2.97
C ALA A 51 22.10 -5.01 2.10
N LEU A 52 22.54 -4.50 0.94
CA LEU A 52 21.68 -3.82 -0.04
C LEU A 52 20.93 -4.79 -0.97
N GLY A 53 21.12 -6.10 -0.83
CA GLY A 53 20.56 -7.14 -1.70
C GLY A 53 21.50 -7.54 -2.85
N VAL A 54 21.20 -8.70 -3.46
CA VAL A 54 22.04 -9.27 -4.53
C VAL A 54 22.09 -8.34 -5.75
N PRO A 55 23.28 -8.16 -6.37
CA PRO A 55 23.48 -7.22 -7.49
C PRO A 55 22.50 -7.45 -8.64
N HIS A 56 22.29 -8.68 -9.06
CA HIS A 56 21.39 -9.00 -10.18
C HIS A 56 19.93 -8.58 -9.94
N LEU A 57 19.43 -8.66 -8.69
CA LEU A 57 18.09 -8.17 -8.37
C LEU A 57 18.03 -6.64 -8.42
N ARG A 58 19.06 -5.96 -7.89
CA ARG A 58 19.15 -4.49 -7.92
C ARG A 58 19.22 -3.96 -9.37
N GLU A 59 20.03 -4.59 -10.22
CA GLU A 59 20.11 -4.28 -11.65
C GLU A 59 18.76 -4.55 -12.37
N ARG A 60 18.08 -5.65 -12.04
CA ARG A 60 16.79 -5.98 -12.65
C ARG A 60 15.69 -4.98 -12.22
N ILE A 61 15.72 -4.52 -10.95
CA ILE A 61 14.84 -3.44 -10.46
C ILE A 61 15.16 -2.13 -11.20
N ALA A 62 16.43 -1.77 -11.36
CA ALA A 62 16.82 -0.59 -12.11
C ALA A 62 16.30 -0.62 -13.56
N ARG A 63 16.42 -1.78 -14.26
CA ARG A 63 15.82 -1.98 -15.59
C ARG A 63 14.29 -1.88 -15.58
N HIS A 64 13.61 -2.26 -14.48
CA HIS A 64 12.18 -2.08 -14.33
C HIS A 64 11.79 -0.59 -14.35
N TYR A 65 12.57 0.30 -13.71
CA TYR A 65 12.36 1.75 -13.78
C TYR A 65 12.55 2.31 -15.19
N SER A 66 13.55 1.81 -15.92
CA SER A 66 13.75 2.20 -17.32
C SER A 66 12.56 1.76 -18.19
N HIS A 67 12.09 0.53 -18.04
CA HIS A 67 10.98 -0.01 -18.82
C HIS A 67 9.64 0.65 -18.49
N TRP A 68 9.35 0.84 -17.20
CA TRP A 68 8.04 1.34 -16.75
C TRP A 68 7.92 2.87 -16.81
N TYR A 69 9.00 3.58 -16.51
CA TYR A 69 8.95 5.04 -16.32
C TYR A 69 9.88 5.79 -17.28
N GLY A 70 10.72 5.10 -18.05
CA GLY A 70 11.72 5.74 -18.91
C GLY A 70 12.82 6.45 -18.12
N ILE A 71 13.11 5.99 -16.91
CA ILE A 71 14.12 6.57 -16.01
C ILE A 71 15.36 5.69 -16.00
N ASP A 72 16.51 6.28 -16.30
CA ASP A 72 17.81 5.62 -16.13
C ASP A 72 18.21 5.70 -14.65
N LEU A 73 17.97 4.59 -13.93
CA LEU A 73 18.24 4.49 -12.50
C LEU A 73 19.54 3.70 -12.27
N PRO A 74 20.57 4.29 -11.62
CA PRO A 74 21.75 3.54 -11.20
C PRO A 74 21.38 2.44 -10.20
N ALA A 75 21.80 1.20 -10.46
CA ALA A 75 21.49 0.06 -9.60
C ALA A 75 22.04 0.21 -8.18
N GLU A 76 23.09 1.00 -8.01
CA GLU A 76 23.70 1.34 -6.71
C GLU A 76 22.74 2.08 -5.78
N ARG A 77 21.76 2.78 -6.33
CA ARG A 77 20.72 3.50 -5.57
C ARG A 77 19.56 2.61 -5.11
N VAL A 78 19.49 1.38 -5.63
CA VAL A 78 18.46 0.41 -5.27
C VAL A 78 18.89 -0.35 -4.03
N VAL A 79 18.03 -0.38 -3.01
CA VAL A 79 18.22 -1.10 -1.76
C VAL A 79 17.08 -2.10 -1.59
N VAL A 80 17.39 -3.38 -1.64
CA VAL A 80 16.42 -4.45 -1.37
C VAL A 80 16.17 -4.53 0.13
N THR A 81 14.92 -4.69 0.53
CA THR A 81 14.52 -4.65 1.94
C THR A 81 13.64 -5.84 2.31
N THR A 82 13.54 -6.12 3.60
CA THR A 82 12.62 -7.14 4.14
C THR A 82 11.17 -6.61 4.15
N GLY A 83 10.63 -6.42 2.93
CA GLY A 83 9.36 -5.76 2.68
C GLY A 83 9.43 -4.23 2.82
N SER A 84 8.39 -3.53 2.37
CA SER A 84 8.28 -2.07 2.50
C SER A 84 8.29 -1.57 3.95
N SER A 85 7.87 -2.38 4.92
CA SER A 85 7.91 -2.00 6.34
C SER A 85 9.33 -1.69 6.83
N ALA A 86 10.32 -2.51 6.43
CA ALA A 86 11.72 -2.25 6.71
C ALA A 86 12.23 -1.01 5.97
N ALA A 87 11.79 -0.81 4.71
CA ALA A 87 12.12 0.38 3.95
C ALA A 87 11.64 1.68 4.62
N PHE A 88 10.42 1.70 5.20
CA PHE A 88 9.94 2.86 5.97
C PHE A 88 10.79 3.14 7.20
N VAL A 89 11.20 2.12 7.95
CA VAL A 89 12.09 2.30 9.11
C VAL A 89 13.42 2.92 8.67
N LEU A 90 14.04 2.38 7.62
CA LEU A 90 15.30 2.91 7.07
C LEU A 90 15.14 4.33 6.52
N ALA A 91 14.06 4.60 5.78
CA ALA A 91 13.78 5.92 5.21
C ALA A 91 13.58 6.98 6.31
N PHE A 92 12.89 6.64 7.39
CA PHE A 92 12.65 7.58 8.50
C PHE A 92 13.92 7.84 9.29
N LEU A 93 14.71 6.80 9.61
CA LEU A 93 16.01 6.96 10.26
C LEU A 93 17.02 7.76 9.43
N LEU A 94 16.93 7.65 8.09
CA LEU A 94 17.76 8.40 7.16
C LEU A 94 17.36 9.88 7.08
N SER A 95 16.08 10.19 7.27
CA SER A 95 15.48 11.47 6.93
C SER A 95 15.23 12.40 8.12
N PHE A 96 15.12 11.85 9.33
CA PHE A 96 14.65 12.60 10.49
C PHE A 96 15.49 12.34 11.75
N GLU A 97 15.73 13.39 12.48
CA GLU A 97 16.15 13.31 13.88
C GLU A 97 14.93 13.18 14.81
N ALA A 98 15.15 12.68 16.04
CA ALA A 98 14.11 12.60 17.04
C ALA A 98 13.48 13.98 17.32
N GLY A 99 12.16 14.05 17.33
CA GLY A 99 11.41 15.29 17.51
C GLY A 99 11.17 16.12 16.25
N GLU A 100 11.76 15.75 15.10
CA GLU A 100 11.42 16.38 13.83
C GLU A 100 10.02 15.95 13.34
N THR A 101 9.49 16.62 12.33
CA THR A 101 8.10 16.44 11.89
C THR A 101 8.04 15.87 10.48
N LEU A 102 7.28 14.77 10.33
CA LEU A 102 6.87 14.16 9.08
C LEU A 102 5.41 14.56 8.77
N ALA A 103 5.16 15.20 7.62
CA ALA A 103 3.82 15.44 7.12
C ALA A 103 3.31 14.22 6.33
N ILE A 104 2.04 13.84 6.56
CA ILE A 104 1.36 12.72 5.89
C ILE A 104 -0.08 13.09 5.58
N ALA A 105 -0.63 12.59 4.48
CA ALA A 105 -2.06 12.72 4.17
C ALA A 105 -2.92 11.97 5.19
N ASN A 106 -4.07 12.52 5.51
CA ASN A 106 -5.10 11.93 6.36
C ASN A 106 -6.45 11.96 5.62
N PRO A 107 -7.11 10.80 5.37
CA PRO A 107 -6.75 9.45 5.82
C PRO A 107 -5.48 8.90 5.17
N GLY A 108 -4.81 7.95 5.85
CA GLY A 108 -3.58 7.34 5.38
C GLY A 108 -3.27 5.99 6.05
N TYR A 109 -2.30 5.27 5.50
CA TYR A 109 -1.92 3.96 6.02
C TYR A 109 -1.32 4.10 7.45
N PRO A 110 -1.87 3.40 8.45
CA PRO A 110 -1.53 3.63 9.85
C PRO A 110 -0.07 3.36 10.22
N ALA A 111 0.63 2.51 9.45
CA ALA A 111 2.03 2.20 9.75
C ALA A 111 2.93 3.43 9.65
N TYR A 112 2.61 4.43 8.81
CA TYR A 112 3.44 5.64 8.70
C TYR A 112 3.54 6.36 10.05
N ARG A 113 2.38 6.69 10.66
CA ARG A 113 2.35 7.39 11.97
C ARG A 113 2.87 6.51 13.10
N ASN A 114 2.63 5.20 13.05
CA ASN A 114 3.05 4.28 14.09
C ASN A 114 4.56 4.06 14.09
N ILE A 115 5.18 3.90 12.91
CA ILE A 115 6.64 3.80 12.77
C ILE A 115 7.29 5.12 13.15
N ALA A 116 6.77 6.26 12.67
CA ALA A 116 7.26 7.58 13.05
C ALA A 116 7.23 7.79 14.57
N GLY A 117 6.10 7.45 15.22
CA GLY A 117 5.96 7.53 16.67
C GLY A 117 6.94 6.64 17.42
N ALA A 118 7.17 5.40 16.96
CA ALA A 118 8.14 4.48 17.54
C ALA A 118 9.60 5.00 17.44
N LEU A 119 9.88 5.82 16.44
CA LEU A 119 11.17 6.50 16.23
C LEU A 119 11.22 7.92 16.85
N ASN A 120 10.23 8.29 17.63
CA ASN A 120 10.09 9.63 18.22
C ASN A 120 10.06 10.76 17.18
N ILE A 121 9.51 10.50 15.99
CA ILE A 121 9.25 11.48 14.93
C ILE A 121 7.79 11.93 15.07
N ARG A 122 7.55 13.24 15.12
CA ARG A 122 6.20 13.79 15.17
C ARG A 122 5.52 13.67 13.81
N THR A 123 4.24 13.32 13.78
CA THR A 123 3.45 13.31 12.55
C THR A 123 2.53 14.53 12.51
N GLN A 124 2.52 15.22 11.36
CA GLN A 124 1.56 16.25 11.03
C GLN A 124 0.59 15.71 9.99
N LEU A 125 -0.69 15.60 10.37
CA LEU A 125 -1.74 15.16 9.48
C LEU A 125 -2.17 16.29 8.56
N ILE A 126 -2.14 16.06 7.25
CA ILE A 126 -2.68 16.97 6.25
C ILE A 126 -4.11 16.51 5.92
N PRO A 127 -5.15 17.28 6.25
CA PRO A 127 -6.52 16.90 5.92
C PRO A 127 -6.67 16.76 4.40
N CYS A 128 -7.06 15.57 3.96
CA CYS A 128 -7.17 15.18 2.56
C CYS A 128 -8.40 14.27 2.40
N GLY A 129 -9.53 14.76 2.93
CA GLY A 129 -10.78 14.00 3.02
C GLY A 129 -11.68 14.13 1.79
N PHE A 130 -12.97 13.94 2.02
CA PHE A 130 -13.97 13.94 0.95
C PHE A 130 -14.02 15.25 0.17
N ASN A 131 -13.91 16.40 0.84
CA ASN A 131 -13.94 17.71 0.21
C ASN A 131 -12.75 17.98 -0.72
N GLU A 132 -11.60 17.37 -0.43
CA GLU A 132 -10.38 17.41 -1.22
C GLU A 132 -10.33 16.26 -2.25
N GLY A 133 -11.40 15.49 -2.40
CA GLY A 133 -11.46 14.32 -3.27
C GLY A 133 -10.43 13.23 -2.89
N PHE A 134 -10.01 13.20 -1.63
CA PHE A 134 -8.95 12.33 -1.09
C PHE A 134 -7.61 12.48 -1.83
N ARG A 135 -7.32 13.66 -2.38
CA ARG A 135 -6.08 13.95 -3.13
C ARG A 135 -5.23 14.95 -2.40
N LEU A 136 -3.95 14.64 -2.29
CA LEU A 136 -2.95 15.58 -1.78
C LEU A 136 -2.53 16.51 -2.91
N THR A 137 -2.50 17.82 -2.63
CA THR A 137 -2.04 18.86 -3.55
C THR A 137 -0.90 19.67 -2.93
N ALA A 138 -0.13 20.38 -3.77
CA ALA A 138 0.94 21.26 -3.29
C ALA A 138 0.42 22.36 -2.37
N ASP A 139 -0.78 22.90 -2.63
CA ASP A 139 -1.41 23.91 -1.77
C ASP A 139 -1.75 23.39 -0.37
N LEU A 140 -2.20 22.14 -0.28
CA LEU A 140 -2.41 21.48 1.02
C LEU A 140 -1.09 21.31 1.75
N VAL A 141 -0.06 20.80 1.07
CA VAL A 141 1.28 20.63 1.65
C VAL A 141 1.88 21.97 2.09
N ALA A 142 1.69 23.04 1.29
CA ALA A 142 2.24 24.37 1.56
C ALA A 142 1.79 24.94 2.92
N ARG A 143 0.60 24.59 3.38
CA ARG A 143 0.00 25.03 4.65
C ARG A 143 0.45 24.22 5.86
N HIS A 144 1.19 23.11 5.62
CA HIS A 144 1.61 22.18 6.67
C HIS A 144 3.14 22.01 6.67
N PRO A 145 3.90 22.98 7.22
CA PRO A 145 5.36 22.93 7.20
C PRO A 145 5.88 21.76 8.02
N ALA A 146 6.83 21.00 7.45
CA ALA A 146 7.46 19.83 8.08
C ALA A 146 8.89 19.65 7.55
N LYS A 147 9.67 18.78 8.22
CA LYS A 147 11.02 18.40 7.75
C LYS A 147 10.98 17.52 6.52
N GLY A 148 9.94 16.70 6.40
CA GLY A 148 9.71 15.86 5.25
C GLY A 148 8.23 15.58 5.03
N LEU A 149 7.92 15.10 3.84
CA LEU A 149 6.59 14.71 3.38
C LEU A 149 6.61 13.27 2.92
N LEU A 150 5.64 12.47 3.36
CA LEU A 150 5.37 11.17 2.77
C LEU A 150 4.08 11.26 1.93
N VAL A 151 4.21 10.91 0.65
CA VAL A 151 3.10 10.75 -0.28
C VAL A 151 2.88 9.27 -0.57
N ALA A 152 1.62 8.86 -0.78
CA ALA A 152 1.26 7.51 -1.20
C ALA A 152 0.36 7.58 -2.43
N SER A 153 0.78 6.97 -3.53
CA SER A 153 0.04 7.00 -4.79
C SER A 153 0.28 5.70 -5.57
N PRO A 154 -0.75 4.85 -5.76
CA PRO A 154 -2.12 4.91 -5.20
C PRO A 154 -2.16 4.82 -3.68
N SER A 155 -3.11 5.52 -3.05
CA SER A 155 -3.22 5.61 -1.59
C SER A 155 -3.98 4.44 -0.96
N ASN A 156 -3.68 4.17 0.30
CA ASN A 156 -4.48 3.32 1.18
C ASN A 156 -4.99 4.21 2.33
N PRO A 157 -6.33 4.36 2.54
CA PRO A 157 -7.41 3.46 2.13
C PRO A 157 -8.15 3.84 0.83
N CYS A 158 -7.87 4.99 0.20
CA CYS A 158 -8.78 5.61 -0.76
C CYS A 158 -8.59 5.13 -2.21
N GLY A 159 -7.43 4.54 -2.53
CA GLY A 159 -7.09 4.14 -3.90
C GLY A 159 -6.89 5.32 -4.86
N THR A 160 -6.78 6.55 -4.36
CA THR A 160 -6.57 7.74 -5.19
C THR A 160 -5.14 7.82 -5.71
N ILE A 161 -4.99 8.36 -6.90
CA ILE A 161 -3.70 8.59 -7.55
C ILE A 161 -3.42 10.09 -7.57
N ILE A 162 -2.20 10.47 -7.17
CA ILE A 162 -1.70 11.83 -7.37
C ILE A 162 -1.30 11.96 -8.84
N GLY A 163 -1.93 12.87 -9.58
CA GLY A 163 -1.62 13.09 -10.98
C GLY A 163 -0.21 13.62 -11.19
N ALA A 164 0.35 13.42 -12.40
CA ALA A 164 1.72 13.84 -12.73
C ALA A 164 1.98 15.32 -12.40
N SER A 165 1.06 16.21 -12.76
CA SER A 165 1.18 17.66 -12.50
C SER A 165 1.20 17.99 -11.00
N ASP A 166 0.33 17.34 -10.20
CA ASP A 166 0.29 17.56 -8.75
C ASP A 166 1.55 17.03 -8.09
N LEU A 167 2.05 15.83 -8.52
CA LEU A 167 3.27 15.24 -7.98
C LEU A 167 4.50 16.10 -8.33
N GLU A 168 4.55 16.67 -9.52
CA GLU A 168 5.59 17.63 -9.93
C GLU A 168 5.60 18.88 -9.05
N GLN A 169 4.42 19.47 -8.82
CA GLN A 169 4.28 20.65 -7.95
C GLN A 169 4.66 20.33 -6.50
N ILE A 170 4.26 19.18 -5.98
CA ILE A 170 4.66 18.70 -4.65
C ILE A 170 6.18 18.52 -4.57
N ALA A 171 6.79 17.86 -5.54
CA ALA A 171 8.24 17.64 -5.58
C ALA A 171 9.00 18.98 -5.65
N HIS A 172 8.54 19.93 -6.48
CA HIS A 172 9.10 21.27 -6.56
C HIS A 172 9.00 22.02 -5.21
N LEU A 173 7.84 21.96 -4.56
CA LEU A 173 7.62 22.57 -3.25
C LEU A 173 8.55 21.97 -2.19
N CYS A 174 8.68 20.65 -2.16
CA CYS A 174 9.58 19.96 -1.23
C CYS A 174 11.04 20.42 -1.41
N ARG A 175 11.54 20.45 -2.66
CA ARG A 175 12.91 20.95 -2.95
C ARG A 175 13.09 22.40 -2.53
N SER A 176 12.15 23.29 -2.87
CA SER A 176 12.25 24.72 -2.55
C SER A 176 12.29 25.00 -1.05
N ARG A 177 11.73 24.11 -0.24
CA ARG A 177 11.66 24.22 1.22
C ARG A 177 12.67 23.34 1.96
N GLY A 178 13.49 22.59 1.24
CA GLY A 178 14.44 21.64 1.84
C GLY A 178 13.72 20.49 2.61
N MET A 179 12.51 20.16 2.22
CA MET A 179 11.75 19.03 2.77
C MET A 179 12.16 17.72 2.09
N ARG A 180 12.38 16.68 2.86
CA ARG A 180 12.60 15.34 2.30
C ARG A 180 11.29 14.79 1.72
N LEU A 181 11.29 14.41 0.43
CA LEU A 181 10.17 13.72 -0.20
C LEU A 181 10.36 12.21 -0.09
N ILE A 182 9.39 11.51 0.52
CA ILE A 182 9.30 10.05 0.58
C ILE A 182 8.04 9.65 -0.17
N SER A 183 8.18 8.78 -1.19
CA SER A 183 7.06 8.31 -2.02
C SER A 183 6.82 6.83 -1.79
N ASP A 184 5.62 6.50 -1.28
CA ASP A 184 5.14 5.11 -1.22
C ASP A 184 4.46 4.76 -2.55
N GLU A 185 5.13 3.90 -3.31
CA GLU A 185 4.71 3.45 -4.64
C GLU A 185 4.33 1.95 -4.66
N ILE A 186 4.02 1.39 -3.48
CA ILE A 186 3.76 -0.05 -3.30
C ILE A 186 2.61 -0.59 -4.16
N TYR A 187 1.68 0.28 -4.59
CA TYR A 187 0.55 -0.09 -5.44
C TYR A 187 0.76 0.23 -6.93
N HIS A 188 1.95 0.65 -7.36
CA HIS A 188 2.26 0.80 -8.78
C HIS A 188 2.04 -0.53 -9.51
N GLY A 189 1.44 -0.46 -10.72
CA GLY A 189 0.92 -1.61 -11.45
C GLY A 189 -0.53 -1.96 -11.14
N LEU A 190 -1.04 -1.62 -9.95
CA LEU A 190 -2.44 -1.81 -9.57
C LEU A 190 -3.21 -0.49 -9.81
N THR A 191 -3.49 -0.16 -11.06
CA THR A 191 -4.19 1.06 -11.47
C THR A 191 -5.24 0.76 -12.53
N TYR A 192 -6.30 1.58 -12.60
CA TYR A 192 -7.48 1.30 -13.42
C TYR A 192 -7.83 2.52 -14.28
N GLY A 193 -7.33 2.53 -15.52
CA GLY A 193 -7.56 3.62 -16.48
C GLY A 193 -6.71 4.88 -16.26
N VAL A 194 -5.97 4.97 -15.16
CA VAL A 194 -5.04 6.06 -14.85
C VAL A 194 -3.67 5.46 -14.53
N ARG A 195 -2.60 6.09 -14.97
CA ARG A 195 -1.24 5.66 -14.66
C ARG A 195 -0.71 6.43 -13.44
N ALA A 196 -0.10 5.71 -12.50
CA ALA A 196 0.67 6.32 -11.42
C ALA A 196 2.08 6.66 -11.91
N GLU A 197 2.56 7.85 -11.56
CA GLU A 197 3.92 8.30 -11.88
C GLU A 197 4.82 8.16 -10.65
N THR A 198 6.10 7.82 -10.90
CA THR A 198 7.09 7.76 -9.82
C THR A 198 7.61 9.16 -9.48
N ALA A 199 7.83 9.39 -8.18
CA ALA A 199 8.41 10.67 -7.71
C ALA A 199 9.81 10.93 -8.29
N LEU A 200 10.57 9.90 -8.68
CA LEU A 200 11.90 10.03 -9.28
C LEU A 200 11.89 10.79 -10.60
N ARG A 201 10.74 10.86 -11.30
CA ARG A 201 10.60 11.67 -12.51
C ARG A 201 10.75 13.16 -12.24
N PHE A 202 10.31 13.60 -11.08
CA PHE A 202 10.22 15.02 -10.72
C PHE A 202 11.26 15.42 -9.66
N ASP A 203 11.74 14.46 -8.87
CA ASP A 203 12.79 14.67 -7.87
C ASP A 203 13.70 13.44 -7.77
N GLN A 204 14.90 13.55 -8.34
CA GLN A 204 15.88 12.46 -8.30
C GLN A 204 16.41 12.16 -6.89
N ASP A 205 16.26 13.10 -5.95
CA ASP A 205 16.64 12.94 -4.54
C ASP A 205 15.49 12.45 -3.65
N ALA A 206 14.30 12.19 -4.23
CA ALA A 206 13.23 11.53 -3.50
C ALA A 206 13.63 10.13 -3.04
N ILE A 207 13.15 9.74 -1.85
CA ILE A 207 13.21 8.36 -1.40
C ILE A 207 11.93 7.67 -1.88
N VAL A 208 12.08 6.67 -2.75
CA VAL A 208 10.95 5.89 -3.24
C VAL A 208 10.93 4.53 -2.55
N ILE A 209 9.75 4.11 -2.11
CA ILE A 209 9.54 2.80 -1.48
C ILE A 209 8.54 2.00 -2.32
N ASN A 210 8.92 0.75 -2.64
CA ASN A 210 8.07 -0.16 -3.37
C ASN A 210 8.19 -1.58 -2.79
N SER A 211 7.39 -2.54 -3.29
CA SER A 211 7.34 -3.87 -2.72
C SER A 211 6.84 -4.91 -3.71
N PHE A 212 7.30 -6.15 -3.53
CA PHE A 212 6.73 -7.31 -4.22
C PHE A 212 5.40 -7.77 -3.59
N SER A 213 4.96 -7.17 -2.50
CA SER A 213 3.78 -7.60 -1.73
C SER A 213 2.45 -7.48 -2.48
N LYS A 214 2.28 -6.48 -3.39
CA LYS A 214 0.97 -6.13 -3.94
C LYS A 214 0.82 -6.54 -5.39
N TYR A 215 1.41 -5.81 -6.32
CA TYR A 215 1.36 -6.15 -7.74
C TYR A 215 1.89 -7.57 -8.01
N PHE A 216 2.99 -7.97 -7.37
CA PHE A 216 3.61 -9.28 -7.55
C PHE A 216 3.02 -10.39 -6.67
N SER A 217 1.98 -10.15 -5.89
CA SER A 217 1.31 -11.16 -5.03
C SER A 217 2.23 -11.89 -4.04
N MET A 218 3.28 -11.24 -3.57
CA MET A 218 4.32 -11.85 -2.73
C MET A 218 4.30 -11.33 -1.26
N THR A 219 3.12 -11.17 -0.66
CA THR A 219 2.98 -10.58 0.70
C THR A 219 3.79 -11.32 1.75
N GLY A 220 3.68 -12.64 1.84
CA GLY A 220 4.35 -13.50 2.82
C GLY A 220 5.85 -13.65 2.61
N TRP A 221 6.38 -13.31 1.43
CA TRP A 221 7.80 -13.41 1.10
C TRP A 221 8.66 -12.34 1.76
N ARG A 222 8.04 -11.29 2.29
CA ARG A 222 8.70 -10.18 2.97
C ARG A 222 9.86 -9.59 2.16
N ILE A 223 9.60 -9.19 0.93
CA ILE A 223 10.58 -8.60 0.02
C ILE A 223 10.03 -7.32 -0.61
N GLY A 224 10.88 -6.28 -0.67
CA GLY A 224 10.59 -4.99 -1.27
C GLY A 224 11.89 -4.29 -1.62
N TRP A 225 11.79 -3.05 -2.02
CA TRP A 225 12.95 -2.22 -2.28
C TRP A 225 12.67 -0.76 -1.98
N MET A 226 13.74 -0.01 -1.80
CA MET A 226 13.71 1.45 -1.84
C MET A 226 14.75 1.97 -2.81
N VAL A 227 14.51 3.15 -3.34
CA VAL A 227 15.49 3.92 -4.10
C VAL A 227 15.87 5.13 -3.27
N VAL A 228 17.15 5.36 -3.10
CA VAL A 228 17.67 6.45 -2.28
C VAL A 228 18.57 7.39 -3.09
N PRO A 229 18.76 8.64 -2.66
CA PRO A 229 19.80 9.51 -3.22
C PRO A 229 21.18 8.85 -3.16
N GLN A 230 22.03 9.08 -4.16
CA GLN A 230 23.37 8.52 -4.22
C GLN A 230 24.19 8.81 -2.97
N SER A 231 24.09 10.00 -2.43
CA SER A 231 24.77 10.43 -1.20
C SER A 231 24.34 9.66 0.06
N CYS A 232 23.20 8.98 0.02
CA CYS A 232 22.61 8.26 1.15
C CYS A 232 22.93 6.75 1.14
N VAL A 233 23.45 6.21 0.03
CA VAL A 233 23.64 4.76 -0.15
C VAL A 233 24.48 4.15 0.96
N SER A 234 25.65 4.70 1.26
CA SER A 234 26.53 4.16 2.31
C SER A 234 25.94 4.24 3.72
N THR A 235 25.10 5.24 3.99
CA THR A 235 24.41 5.37 5.28
C THR A 235 23.30 4.32 5.41
N VAL A 236 22.50 4.13 4.36
CA VAL A 236 21.45 3.10 4.34
C VAL A 236 22.06 1.70 4.42
N GLU A 237 23.19 1.46 3.75
CA GLU A 237 23.89 0.18 3.84
C GLU A 237 24.28 -0.16 5.27
N ARG A 238 24.87 0.78 6.01
CA ARG A 238 25.22 0.58 7.44
C ARG A 238 23.97 0.35 8.30
N LEU A 239 22.88 1.08 8.07
CA LEU A 239 21.61 0.87 8.78
C LEU A 239 21.06 -0.53 8.47
N ALA A 240 20.93 -0.90 7.19
CA ALA A 240 20.41 -2.18 6.75
C ALA A 240 21.22 -3.35 7.32
N GLN A 241 22.55 -3.26 7.26
CA GLN A 241 23.45 -4.27 7.81
C GLN A 241 23.24 -4.48 9.31
N ASN A 242 23.07 -3.41 10.08
CA ASN A 242 22.95 -3.51 11.54
C ASN A 242 21.54 -3.90 12.00
N PHE A 243 20.48 -3.51 11.26
CA PHE A 243 19.10 -3.87 11.62
C PHE A 243 18.67 -5.24 11.08
N TYR A 244 19.14 -5.62 9.89
CA TYR A 244 18.59 -6.76 9.16
C TYR A 244 19.65 -7.75 8.66
N ILE A 245 20.94 -7.41 8.69
CA ILE A 245 22.08 -8.13 8.11
C ILE A 245 21.95 -8.14 6.57
N SER A 246 20.96 -8.87 6.03
CA SER A 246 20.63 -8.91 4.60
C SER A 246 19.14 -9.29 4.41
N PRO A 247 18.54 -8.98 3.25
CA PRO A 247 17.21 -9.49 2.92
C PRO A 247 17.22 -11.02 2.75
N PRO A 248 16.07 -11.72 2.96
CA PRO A 248 15.99 -13.17 2.84
C PRO A 248 16.40 -13.65 1.44
N THR A 249 17.42 -14.49 1.34
CA THR A 249 18.01 -14.95 0.08
C THR A 249 17.00 -15.62 -0.83
N ILE A 250 16.17 -16.51 -0.27
CA ILE A 250 15.12 -17.20 -1.05
C ILE A 250 14.10 -16.24 -1.65
N SER A 251 13.76 -15.18 -0.92
CA SER A 251 12.82 -14.15 -1.40
C SER A 251 13.43 -13.29 -2.50
N GLN A 252 14.74 -13.04 -2.46
CA GLN A 252 15.44 -12.32 -3.52
C GLN A 252 15.49 -13.14 -4.83
N VAL A 253 15.73 -14.45 -4.73
CA VAL A 253 15.68 -15.36 -5.89
C VAL A 253 14.28 -15.38 -6.53
N ALA A 254 13.24 -15.49 -5.71
CA ALA A 254 11.86 -15.47 -6.18
C ALA A 254 11.49 -14.11 -6.79
N ALA A 255 11.88 -13.00 -6.16
CA ALA A 255 11.60 -11.65 -6.61
C ALA A 255 12.25 -11.34 -7.97
N LEU A 256 13.47 -11.81 -8.19
CA LEU A 256 14.15 -11.68 -9.49
C LEU A 256 13.33 -12.31 -10.62
N ALA A 257 12.82 -13.53 -10.41
CA ALA A 257 11.98 -14.22 -11.39
C ALA A 257 10.58 -13.58 -11.53
N ALA A 258 10.02 -13.05 -10.44
CA ALA A 258 8.71 -12.39 -10.47
C ALA A 258 8.68 -11.16 -11.40
N LEU A 259 9.80 -10.45 -11.55
CA LEU A 259 9.91 -9.31 -12.46
C LEU A 259 9.73 -9.65 -13.95
N ASP A 260 9.78 -10.93 -14.29
CA ASP A 260 9.57 -11.42 -15.67
C ASP A 260 8.17 -12.05 -15.89
N ALA A 261 7.29 -12.03 -14.86
CA ALA A 261 5.96 -12.65 -14.90
C ALA A 261 4.84 -11.67 -15.35
N GLY A 262 5.15 -10.66 -16.17
CA GLY A 262 4.23 -9.58 -16.51
C GLY A 262 2.84 -10.03 -16.99
N GLU A 263 2.76 -11.00 -17.90
CA GLU A 263 1.48 -11.50 -18.43
C GLU A 263 0.58 -12.10 -17.35
N GLU A 264 1.15 -12.91 -16.45
CA GLU A 264 0.41 -13.49 -15.32
C GLU A 264 -0.10 -12.39 -14.37
N LEU A 265 0.76 -11.40 -14.06
CA LEU A 265 0.42 -10.29 -13.18
C LEU A 265 -0.71 -9.41 -13.73
N GLU A 266 -0.72 -9.15 -15.04
CA GLU A 266 -1.79 -8.39 -15.69
C GLU A 266 -3.15 -9.13 -15.65
N THR A 267 -3.17 -10.46 -15.57
CA THR A 267 -4.43 -11.20 -15.35
C THR A 267 -4.98 -10.93 -13.95
N HIS A 268 -4.10 -10.74 -12.94
CA HIS A 268 -4.51 -10.37 -11.58
C HIS A 268 -5.09 -8.95 -11.54
N VAL A 269 -4.43 -7.99 -12.21
CA VAL A 269 -4.93 -6.59 -12.32
C VAL A 269 -6.31 -6.58 -12.98
N SER A 270 -6.48 -7.31 -14.07
CA SER A 270 -7.76 -7.44 -14.77
C SER A 270 -8.87 -8.00 -13.88
N ARG A 271 -8.55 -9.00 -13.03
CA ARG A 271 -9.49 -9.54 -12.04
C ARG A 271 -9.86 -8.50 -10.99
N TYR A 272 -8.88 -7.75 -10.46
CA TYR A 272 -9.18 -6.71 -9.49
C TYR A 272 -10.04 -5.59 -10.09
N ALA A 273 -9.83 -5.22 -11.35
CA ALA A 273 -10.70 -4.27 -12.05
C ALA A 273 -12.16 -4.73 -12.11
N LYS A 274 -12.40 -6.03 -12.41
CA LYS A 274 -13.76 -6.63 -12.38
C LYS A 274 -14.34 -6.63 -10.97
N ASN A 275 -13.58 -7.08 -9.98
CA ASN A 275 -13.99 -7.12 -8.58
C ASN A 275 -14.36 -5.71 -8.06
N ARG A 276 -13.53 -4.70 -8.43
CA ARG A 276 -13.80 -3.29 -8.11
C ARG A 276 -15.18 -2.87 -8.60
N ASN A 277 -15.51 -3.13 -9.85
CA ASN A 277 -16.79 -2.73 -10.43
C ASN A 277 -17.96 -3.43 -9.74
N VAL A 278 -17.89 -4.74 -9.52
CA VAL A 278 -18.92 -5.52 -8.82
C VAL A 278 -19.18 -4.98 -7.41
N LEU A 279 -18.11 -4.72 -6.65
CA LEU A 279 -18.25 -4.22 -5.28
C LEU A 279 -18.70 -2.75 -5.24
N LEU A 280 -18.27 -1.92 -6.20
CA LEU A 280 -18.69 -0.52 -6.32
C LEU A 280 -20.19 -0.43 -6.60
N GLU A 281 -20.71 -1.19 -7.55
CA GLU A 281 -22.14 -1.27 -7.84
C GLU A 281 -22.93 -1.74 -6.60
N ALA A 282 -22.44 -2.77 -5.90
CA ALA A 282 -23.07 -3.27 -4.69
C ALA A 282 -23.11 -2.24 -3.55
N LEU A 283 -22.05 -1.44 -3.38
CA LEU A 283 -22.05 -0.36 -2.40
C LEU A 283 -23.09 0.72 -2.75
N GLN A 284 -23.21 1.09 -4.03
CA GLN A 284 -24.23 2.04 -4.50
C GLN A 284 -25.64 1.48 -4.26
N ASP A 285 -25.90 0.22 -4.61
CA ASP A 285 -27.18 -0.47 -4.38
C ASP A 285 -27.51 -0.65 -2.90
N ALA A 286 -26.49 -0.74 -2.04
CA ALA A 286 -26.63 -0.77 -0.59
C ALA A 286 -26.83 0.62 0.02
N GLY A 287 -26.86 1.69 -0.79
CA GLY A 287 -27.16 3.05 -0.39
C GLY A 287 -25.98 3.83 0.17
N PHE A 288 -24.73 3.48 -0.15
CA PHE A 288 -23.57 4.30 0.20
C PHE A 288 -23.54 5.54 -0.70
N ASP A 289 -23.58 6.73 -0.10
CA ASP A 289 -23.75 8.02 -0.78
C ASP A 289 -22.42 8.68 -1.17
N ALA A 290 -21.31 8.25 -0.58
CA ALA A 290 -19.98 8.75 -0.87
C ALA A 290 -18.95 7.62 -0.82
N ILE A 291 -18.19 7.48 -1.91
CA ILE A 291 -17.13 6.49 -2.08
C ILE A 291 -15.92 7.21 -2.67
N ALA A 292 -14.72 6.95 -2.15
CA ALA A 292 -13.50 7.49 -2.72
C ALA A 292 -13.26 6.99 -4.16
N PRO A 293 -12.54 7.72 -5.01
CA PRO A 293 -12.42 7.44 -6.45
C PRO A 293 -11.91 6.04 -6.82
N ALA A 294 -11.06 5.39 -5.99
CA ALA A 294 -10.54 4.02 -6.19
C ALA A 294 -9.90 3.81 -7.59
N GLU A 295 -9.01 4.71 -7.97
CA GLU A 295 -8.30 4.69 -9.27
C GLU A 295 -7.17 3.66 -9.31
N GLY A 296 -6.73 3.22 -8.13
CA GLY A 296 -5.68 2.21 -7.96
C GLY A 296 -5.79 1.46 -6.63
N ALA A 297 -4.75 0.70 -6.30
CA ALA A 297 -4.74 -0.27 -5.20
C ALA A 297 -5.87 -1.33 -5.38
N PHE A 298 -6.47 -1.79 -4.29
CA PHE A 298 -7.60 -2.72 -4.34
C PHE A 298 -8.59 -2.46 -3.19
N TYR A 299 -8.91 -1.16 -2.95
CA TYR A 299 -9.79 -0.74 -1.88
C TYR A 299 -10.91 0.15 -2.37
N LEU A 300 -12.09 0.01 -1.74
CA LEU A 300 -13.14 1.00 -1.75
C LEU A 300 -13.27 1.58 -0.33
N TYR A 301 -13.21 2.90 -0.23
CA TYR A 301 -13.37 3.62 1.03
C TYR A 301 -14.69 4.39 0.97
N ALA A 302 -15.66 3.97 1.78
CA ALA A 302 -17.05 4.38 1.67
C ALA A 302 -17.57 5.00 2.96
N ARG A 303 -18.46 5.99 2.86
CA ARG A 303 -19.03 6.70 4.01
C ARG A 303 -20.16 5.89 4.66
N THR A 304 -20.10 5.77 5.99
CA THR A 304 -21.12 5.06 6.79
C THR A 304 -21.97 5.96 7.67
N SER A 305 -21.57 7.22 7.88
CA SER A 305 -22.25 8.12 8.83
C SER A 305 -23.72 8.35 8.52
N HIS A 306 -24.10 8.43 7.23
CA HIS A 306 -25.50 8.57 6.79
C HIS A 306 -26.35 7.32 7.08
N LEU A 307 -25.72 6.19 7.43
CA LEU A 307 -26.40 4.95 7.79
C LEU A 307 -26.75 4.87 9.30
N GLY A 308 -26.47 5.95 10.05
CA GLY A 308 -26.76 6.05 11.48
C GLY A 308 -25.88 5.18 12.37
N MET A 309 -24.69 4.76 11.90
CA MET A 309 -23.75 3.91 12.63
C MET A 309 -22.32 4.44 12.49
N THR A 310 -21.51 4.31 13.56
CA THR A 310 -20.06 4.49 13.45
C THR A 310 -19.45 3.33 12.66
N SER A 311 -18.27 3.57 12.06
CA SER A 311 -17.58 2.56 11.25
C SER A 311 -17.25 1.28 12.03
N GLU A 312 -16.93 1.40 13.32
CA GLU A 312 -16.68 0.23 14.19
C GLU A 312 -17.96 -0.57 14.42
N THR A 313 -19.08 0.12 14.70
CA THR A 313 -20.36 -0.55 14.89
C THR A 313 -20.82 -1.21 13.61
N PHE A 314 -20.66 -0.52 12.48
CA PHE A 314 -20.98 -1.06 11.16
C PHE A 314 -20.12 -2.30 10.85
N SER A 315 -18.79 -2.23 10.99
CA SER A 315 -17.87 -3.34 10.75
C SER A 315 -18.20 -4.57 11.61
N ARG A 316 -18.44 -4.37 12.91
CA ARG A 316 -18.79 -5.44 13.84
C ARG A 316 -20.11 -6.10 13.51
N ARG A 317 -21.17 -5.33 13.21
CA ARG A 317 -22.46 -5.85 12.82
C ARG A 317 -22.40 -6.58 11.48
N LEU A 318 -21.72 -6.01 10.50
CA LEU A 318 -21.53 -6.61 9.19
C LEU A 318 -20.90 -8.00 9.32
N LEU A 319 -19.81 -8.12 10.09
CA LEU A 319 -19.17 -9.42 10.33
C LEU A 319 -20.10 -10.40 11.08
N ALA A 320 -20.77 -9.95 12.14
CA ALA A 320 -21.61 -10.81 12.97
C ALA A 320 -22.84 -11.33 12.19
N GLU A 321 -23.49 -10.46 11.42
CA GLU A 321 -24.79 -10.75 10.79
C GLU A 321 -24.64 -11.37 9.39
N THR A 322 -23.53 -11.12 8.68
CA THR A 322 -23.34 -11.59 7.30
C THR A 322 -22.08 -12.43 7.06
N GLY A 323 -21.10 -12.36 7.96
CA GLY A 323 -19.79 -12.95 7.73
C GLY A 323 -18.85 -12.08 6.88
N ILE A 324 -19.22 -10.86 6.50
CA ILE A 324 -18.36 -9.97 5.75
C ILE A 324 -17.48 -9.19 6.73
N ALA A 325 -16.16 -9.36 6.63
CA ALA A 325 -15.17 -8.56 7.35
C ALA A 325 -14.78 -7.32 6.54
N ALA A 326 -14.78 -6.13 7.15
CA ALA A 326 -14.33 -4.89 6.53
C ALA A 326 -13.68 -3.99 7.59
N THR A 327 -12.70 -3.17 7.21
CA THR A 327 -11.90 -2.40 8.17
C THR A 327 -12.55 -1.06 8.48
N PRO A 328 -12.79 -0.71 9.75
CA PRO A 328 -13.31 0.60 10.12
C PRO A 328 -12.33 1.71 9.74
N GLY A 329 -12.86 2.86 9.38
CA GLY A 329 -12.06 3.99 8.95
C GLY A 329 -11.17 4.59 10.04
N THR A 330 -11.50 4.37 11.30
CA THR A 330 -10.67 4.79 12.45
C THR A 330 -9.26 4.20 12.47
N ASP A 331 -9.03 3.08 11.78
CA ASP A 331 -7.67 2.56 11.55
C ASP A 331 -6.82 3.54 10.71
N PHE A 332 -7.44 4.25 9.76
CA PHE A 332 -6.77 5.10 8.77
C PHE A 332 -6.83 6.59 9.08
N ASP A 333 -7.91 7.01 9.74
CA ASP A 333 -8.21 8.40 10.03
C ASP A 333 -8.61 8.56 11.50
N PRO A 334 -7.73 9.15 12.35
CA PRO A 334 -8.05 9.39 13.76
C PRO A 334 -9.03 10.57 13.96
N VAL A 335 -9.35 11.35 12.89
CA VAL A 335 -10.20 12.54 12.98
C VAL A 335 -11.64 12.23 12.56
N ASP A 336 -11.84 11.72 11.34
CA ASP A 336 -13.18 11.45 10.75
C ASP A 336 -13.40 9.96 10.40
N GLY A 337 -12.48 9.09 10.75
CA GLY A 337 -12.54 7.67 10.38
C GLY A 337 -13.77 6.93 10.91
N GLN A 338 -14.41 7.42 11.99
CA GLN A 338 -15.68 6.87 12.47
C GLN A 338 -16.83 6.98 11.45
N SER A 339 -16.69 7.85 10.45
CA SER A 339 -17.66 8.08 9.38
C SER A 339 -17.42 7.20 8.15
N TRP A 340 -16.33 6.42 8.09
CA TRP A 340 -15.87 5.74 6.88
C TRP A 340 -15.53 4.27 7.14
N ILE A 341 -15.60 3.44 6.08
CA ILE A 341 -15.20 2.03 6.12
C ILE A 341 -14.41 1.67 4.87
N ARG A 342 -13.39 0.81 4.99
CA ARG A 342 -12.63 0.30 3.87
C ARG A 342 -13.00 -1.15 3.56
N PHE A 343 -13.32 -1.44 2.30
CA PHE A 343 -13.47 -2.76 1.73
C PHE A 343 -12.31 -3.08 0.79
N SER A 344 -11.70 -4.25 0.92
CA SER A 344 -10.74 -4.78 -0.04
C SER A 344 -11.45 -5.62 -1.08
N TYR A 345 -11.09 -5.43 -2.36
CA TYR A 345 -11.56 -6.29 -3.45
C TYR A 345 -10.46 -7.19 -4.02
N ALA A 346 -9.40 -7.44 -3.23
CA ALA A 346 -8.29 -8.33 -3.60
C ALA A 346 -8.63 -9.82 -3.51
N GLY A 347 -9.83 -10.17 -3.08
CA GLY A 347 -10.35 -11.53 -2.94
C GLY A 347 -10.59 -12.26 -4.27
N SER A 348 -11.10 -13.50 -4.20
CA SER A 348 -11.56 -14.21 -5.38
C SER A 348 -12.80 -13.53 -5.99
N GLU A 349 -13.04 -13.71 -7.28
CA GLU A 349 -14.22 -13.16 -7.94
C GLU A 349 -15.52 -13.73 -7.34
N ALA A 350 -15.51 -15.00 -6.94
CA ALA A 350 -16.65 -15.67 -6.32
C ALA A 350 -16.99 -15.07 -4.94
N ASP A 351 -15.96 -14.84 -4.11
CA ASP A 351 -16.13 -14.26 -2.77
C ASP A 351 -16.64 -12.82 -2.86
N ILE A 352 -16.08 -12.01 -3.78
CA ILE A 352 -16.51 -10.62 -3.98
C ILE A 352 -17.98 -10.57 -4.44
N ARG A 353 -18.40 -11.41 -5.39
CA ARG A 353 -19.80 -11.48 -5.83
C ARG A 353 -20.73 -11.90 -4.70
N SER A 354 -20.37 -12.93 -3.94
CA SER A 354 -21.17 -13.44 -2.82
C SER A 354 -21.31 -12.38 -1.71
N ALA A 355 -20.19 -11.77 -1.30
CA ALA A 355 -20.17 -10.70 -0.30
C ALA A 355 -21.00 -9.49 -0.77
N SER A 356 -20.91 -9.10 -2.04
CA SER A 356 -21.68 -8.01 -2.63
C SER A 356 -23.19 -8.25 -2.53
N GLY A 357 -23.68 -9.44 -2.89
CA GLY A 357 -25.10 -9.80 -2.78
C GLY A 357 -25.60 -9.81 -1.33
N LEU A 358 -24.78 -10.33 -0.41
CA LEU A 358 -25.11 -10.33 1.02
C LEU A 358 -25.15 -8.91 1.60
N LEU A 359 -24.22 -8.05 1.23
CA LEU A 359 -24.17 -6.66 1.69
C LEU A 359 -25.45 -5.90 1.28
N VAL A 360 -25.85 -5.99 0.01
CA VAL A 360 -27.07 -5.34 -0.50
C VAL A 360 -28.31 -5.86 0.24
N SER A 361 -28.43 -7.18 0.40
CA SER A 361 -29.57 -7.81 1.07
C SER A 361 -29.65 -7.40 2.56
N TRP A 362 -28.53 -7.41 3.24
CA TRP A 362 -28.41 -7.00 4.65
C TRP A 362 -28.81 -5.53 4.84
N ARG A 363 -28.30 -4.63 3.98
CA ARG A 363 -28.65 -3.21 4.05
C ARG A 363 -30.15 -2.96 3.86
N LYS A 364 -30.78 -3.66 2.90
CA LYS A 364 -32.23 -3.57 2.68
C LYS A 364 -33.05 -4.07 3.88
N SER A 365 -32.55 -5.05 4.62
CA SER A 365 -33.22 -5.54 5.84
C SER A 365 -33.15 -4.50 6.97
N LEU A 366 -32.05 -3.76 7.11
CA LEU A 366 -31.92 -2.71 8.13
C LEU A 366 -32.83 -1.49 7.89
N SER A 367 -33.19 -1.21 6.63
CA SER A 367 -34.06 -0.10 6.27
C SER A 367 -35.54 -0.40 6.51
N ARG A 368 -35.88 -1.66 6.81
CA ARG A 368 -37.26 -2.12 7.06
C ARG A 368 -37.56 -2.34 8.54
N ALA A 369 -36.55 -2.34 9.38
CA ALA A 369 -36.61 -2.48 10.84
C ALA A 369 -36.57 -1.10 11.51
#